data_e753ee85e3dfcede90ce0b677c481487
#
_entry.id   e753ee85e3dfcede90ce0b677c481487
#
_cell.length_a   1.000
_cell.length_b   1.000
_cell.length_c   1.000
_cell.angle_alpha   90.00
_cell.angle_beta   90.00
_cell.angle_gamma   90.00
#
_symmetry.space_group_name_H-M   'P 1'
#
loop_
_entity.id
_entity.type
_entity.pdbx_description
1 polymer ?
#
loop_
_entity_poly.entity_id
_entity_poly.type
_entity_poly.pdbx_seq_one_letter_code
_entity_poly.pdbx_strand_id
1 'polypeptide(L)'
;MIRTRSASAWILALAALTGAATPARERVVDGDGIVDATIAGVRGRIRIEPSGTAMPLVTTAWAERATLKPGMLAFSYAVGTERVHGRTGVAPIDLGTGPFKRRIGWTANPYTPAADGVIGPGGVPEDVVRFILRTPVAGERTVALPTTDQGGLAGGWGELYALIDLGGQPLRIRFDPYHARTLATASAAARIAAAQGGVLQGVVEKVEIAFGIERPVRTMTLARPLTVGPLQFATLGVRTADHGSTAGIADAADPIDPDEIVVTAKSKKPGRDRLSIGADLLARCSRIVFDKPARQIRLTCA
;
A
#
# COMPACT_ATOMS: atom_id res chain seq x y z
N MET A 1 41.87 73.44 -12.48
CA MET A 1 41.06 72.99 -11.37
C MET A 1 40.28 71.74 -11.79
N ILE A 2 40.78 70.55 -11.50
CA ILE A 2 40.16 69.26 -11.91
C ILE A 2 39.66 68.63 -10.60
N ARG A 3 38.32 68.44 -10.53
CA ARG A 3 37.66 67.78 -9.39
C ARG A 3 37.54 66.27 -9.73
N THR A 4 38.27 65.46 -8.98
CA THR A 4 38.13 64.00 -8.96
C THR A 4 36.90 63.61 -8.17
N ARG A 5 35.96 62.85 -8.77
CA ARG A 5 34.83 62.23 -8.10
C ARG A 5 35.21 60.81 -7.66
N SER A 6 35.22 60.57 -6.35
CA SER A 6 35.37 59.25 -5.75
C SER A 6 34.10 58.46 -5.92
N ALA A 7 34.14 57.31 -6.61
CA ALA A 7 33.06 56.34 -6.67
C ALA A 7 33.18 55.34 -5.51
N SER A 8 32.26 55.40 -4.58
CA SER A 8 32.15 54.42 -3.46
C SER A 8 31.42 53.17 -4.02
N ALA A 9 32.17 52.07 -4.11
CA ALA A 9 31.63 50.77 -4.44
C ALA A 9 30.97 50.12 -3.21
N TRP A 10 29.68 49.93 -3.23
CA TRP A 10 28.94 49.14 -2.23
C TRP A 10 29.03 47.66 -2.60
N ILE A 11 29.75 46.87 -1.80
CA ILE A 11 29.79 45.42 -1.91
C ILE A 11 28.59 44.87 -1.11
N LEU A 12 27.56 44.43 -1.84
CA LEU A 12 26.44 43.64 -1.27
C LEU A 12 26.93 42.21 -0.96
N ALA A 13 27.19 41.93 0.30
CA ALA A 13 27.47 40.56 0.77
C ALA A 13 26.12 39.78 0.76
N LEU A 14 25.93 38.89 -0.22
CA LEU A 14 24.84 37.89 -0.23
C LEU A 14 25.19 36.81 0.79
N ALA A 15 24.62 36.88 1.98
CA ALA A 15 24.67 35.79 2.94
C ALA A 15 23.79 34.65 2.42
N ALA A 16 24.42 33.59 1.89
CA ALA A 16 23.74 32.33 1.57
C ALA A 16 23.28 31.66 2.88
N LEU A 17 22.00 31.79 3.19
CA LEU A 17 21.34 31.01 4.25
C LEU A 17 21.29 29.54 3.77
N THR A 18 22.31 28.77 4.06
CA THR A 18 22.26 27.31 3.99
C THR A 18 21.38 26.84 5.15
N GLY A 19 20.08 26.77 4.90
CA GLY A 19 19.14 26.14 5.82
C GLY A 19 19.56 24.68 5.99
N ALA A 20 20.07 24.31 7.17
CA ALA A 20 20.29 22.91 7.51
C ALA A 20 18.95 22.17 7.42
N ALA A 21 18.80 21.30 6.44
CA ALA A 21 17.62 20.46 6.33
C ALA A 21 17.51 19.60 7.59
N THR A 22 16.41 19.72 8.31
CA THR A 22 16.14 18.85 9.47
C THR A 22 16.21 17.40 8.98
N PRO A 23 16.97 16.51 9.64
CA PRO A 23 17.07 15.11 9.22
C PRO A 23 15.68 14.49 9.23
N ALA A 24 15.34 13.76 8.15
CA ALA A 24 14.07 13.07 8.03
C ALA A 24 13.92 12.06 9.17
N ARG A 25 12.78 12.12 9.86
CA ARG A 25 12.48 11.14 10.92
C ARG A 25 12.19 9.79 10.27
N GLU A 26 12.85 8.76 10.77
CA GLU A 26 12.69 7.40 10.27
C GLU A 26 12.11 6.48 11.34
N ARG A 27 11.17 5.62 10.91
CA ARG A 27 10.69 4.48 11.68
C ARG A 27 11.15 3.18 11.03
N VAL A 28 11.80 2.35 11.83
CA VAL A 28 12.14 0.98 11.44
C VAL A 28 11.08 0.04 12.00
N VAL A 29 10.55 -0.82 11.15
CA VAL A 29 9.56 -1.86 11.48
C VAL A 29 10.18 -3.20 11.15
N ASP A 30 10.25 -4.08 12.13
CA ASP A 30 10.87 -5.40 12.04
C ASP A 30 9.89 -6.51 12.45
N GLY A 31 10.18 -7.76 12.08
CA GLY A 31 9.40 -8.93 12.45
C GLY A 31 7.96 -8.89 11.93
N ASP A 32 7.00 -9.10 12.82
CA ASP A 32 5.57 -9.12 12.50
C ASP A 32 4.93 -7.71 12.42
N GLY A 33 5.72 -6.66 12.62
CA GLY A 33 5.28 -5.28 12.55
C GLY A 33 4.38 -4.83 13.71
N ILE A 34 4.16 -5.68 14.72
CA ILE A 34 3.27 -5.37 15.85
C ILE A 34 4.03 -4.56 16.90
N VAL A 35 3.47 -3.42 17.27
CA VAL A 35 4.01 -2.52 18.30
C VAL A 35 2.96 -2.26 19.37
N ASP A 36 3.43 -2.00 20.59
CA ASP A 36 2.57 -1.46 21.64
C ASP A 36 2.15 -0.04 21.26
N ALA A 37 0.89 0.24 21.47
CA ALA A 37 0.31 1.54 21.14
C ALA A 37 -0.67 1.99 22.23
N THR A 38 -0.94 3.30 22.28
CA THR A 38 -2.05 3.83 23.06
C THR A 38 -2.98 4.67 22.20
N ILE A 39 -4.27 4.59 22.46
CA ILE A 39 -5.28 5.48 21.91
C ILE A 39 -5.97 6.16 23.08
N ALA A 40 -5.91 7.49 23.14
CA ALA A 40 -6.41 8.27 24.27
C ALA A 40 -5.89 7.74 25.64
N GLY A 41 -4.64 7.26 25.68
CA GLY A 41 -4.00 6.68 26.88
C GLY A 41 -4.32 5.21 27.15
N VAL A 42 -5.22 4.58 26.40
CA VAL A 42 -5.59 3.16 26.56
C VAL A 42 -4.72 2.27 25.70
N ARG A 43 -4.04 1.30 26.35
CA ARG A 43 -3.11 0.37 25.69
C ARG A 43 -3.82 -0.62 24.77
N GLY A 44 -3.14 -0.97 23.70
CA GLY A 44 -3.47 -2.01 22.74
C GLY A 44 -2.24 -2.30 21.86
N ARG A 45 -2.39 -3.22 20.91
CA ARG A 45 -1.34 -3.57 19.95
C ARG A 45 -1.80 -3.21 18.55
N ILE A 46 -0.93 -2.58 17.77
CA ILE A 46 -1.21 -2.20 16.40
C ILE A 46 -0.11 -2.76 15.48
N ARG A 47 -0.51 -3.32 14.34
CA ARG A 47 0.44 -3.69 13.30
C ARG A 47 0.69 -2.48 12.40
N ILE A 48 1.96 -2.11 12.24
CA ILE A 48 2.38 -1.20 11.19
C ILE A 48 2.62 -2.06 9.95
N GLU A 49 1.82 -1.86 8.91
CA GLU A 49 1.73 -2.76 7.78
C GLU A 49 1.92 -2.00 6.46
N PRO A 50 2.81 -2.45 5.54
CA PRO A 50 3.05 -1.76 4.26
C PRO A 50 1.77 -1.59 3.44
N SER A 51 0.85 -2.54 3.55
CA SER A 51 -0.45 -2.56 2.86
C SER A 51 -1.56 -1.85 3.62
N GLY A 52 -1.29 -1.34 4.82
CA GLY A 52 -2.30 -0.71 5.68
C GLY A 52 -2.74 0.66 5.21
N THR A 53 -3.92 1.07 5.66
CA THR A 53 -4.46 2.41 5.42
C THR A 53 -3.76 3.46 6.29
N ALA A 54 -3.68 4.69 5.79
CA ALA A 54 -3.17 5.82 6.56
C ALA A 54 -4.07 6.19 7.75
N MET A 55 -5.36 5.91 7.67
CA MET A 55 -6.25 5.95 8.82
C MET A 55 -6.08 4.65 9.61
N PRO A 56 -5.66 4.68 10.89
CA PRO A 56 -5.64 3.49 11.72
C PRO A 56 -7.03 2.85 11.76
N LEU A 57 -7.08 1.53 11.56
CA LEU A 57 -8.29 0.73 11.71
C LEU A 57 -8.12 -0.16 12.93
N VAL A 58 -9.02 -0.02 13.91
CA VAL A 58 -8.94 -0.75 15.18
C VAL A 58 -10.23 -1.52 15.45
N THR A 59 -10.20 -2.43 16.41
CA THR A 59 -11.39 -3.15 16.86
C THR A 59 -12.34 -2.23 17.64
N THR A 60 -13.63 -2.51 17.56
CA THR A 60 -14.66 -1.84 18.38
C THR A 60 -14.33 -1.96 19.87
N ALA A 61 -13.86 -3.13 20.32
CA ALA A 61 -13.50 -3.35 21.71
C ALA A 61 -12.39 -2.39 22.20
N TRP A 62 -11.37 -2.12 21.40
CA TRP A 62 -10.34 -1.13 21.77
C TRP A 62 -10.89 0.30 21.73
N ALA A 63 -11.69 0.65 20.72
CA ALA A 63 -12.34 1.95 20.62
C ALA A 63 -13.26 2.27 21.82
N GLU A 64 -13.99 1.28 22.29
CA GLU A 64 -14.87 1.37 23.48
C GLU A 64 -14.07 1.56 24.76
N ARG A 65 -13.03 0.74 25.00
CA ARG A 65 -12.13 0.94 26.15
C ARG A 65 -11.47 2.32 26.14
N ALA A 66 -11.13 2.83 24.97
CA ALA A 66 -10.58 4.16 24.78
C ALA A 66 -11.64 5.28 24.78
N THR A 67 -12.91 4.96 25.02
CA THR A 67 -14.05 5.88 25.03
C THR A 67 -14.12 6.79 23.81
N LEU A 68 -13.77 6.25 22.62
CA LEU A 68 -13.78 7.01 21.38
C LEU A 68 -15.22 7.42 21.02
N LYS A 69 -15.42 8.71 20.86
CA LYS A 69 -16.71 9.24 20.39
C LYS A 69 -16.76 9.23 18.87
N PRO A 70 -17.80 8.65 18.25
CA PRO A 70 -17.97 8.70 16.82
C PRO A 70 -18.18 10.15 16.37
N GLY A 71 -17.43 10.53 15.33
CA GLY A 71 -17.63 11.79 14.63
C GLY A 71 -18.71 11.66 13.55
N MET A 72 -18.90 12.73 12.77
CA MET A 72 -19.86 12.77 11.66
C MET A 72 -19.49 11.88 10.48
N LEU A 73 -18.22 11.50 10.34
CA LEU A 73 -17.74 10.71 9.22
C LEU A 73 -17.67 9.24 9.58
N ALA A 74 -18.17 8.40 8.69
CA ALA A 74 -18.00 6.96 8.70
C ALA A 74 -17.02 6.53 7.61
N PHE A 75 -16.51 5.30 7.66
CA PHE A 75 -15.73 4.74 6.58
C PHE A 75 -16.38 3.48 6.00
N SER A 76 -15.99 3.15 4.79
CA SER A 76 -16.34 1.91 4.12
C SER A 76 -15.08 1.36 3.45
N TYR A 77 -14.69 0.15 3.85
CA TYR A 77 -13.58 -0.60 3.25
C TYR A 77 -14.13 -1.69 2.34
N ALA A 78 -13.63 -1.79 1.11
CA ALA A 78 -14.10 -2.77 0.15
C ALA A 78 -13.13 -3.95 0.04
N VAL A 79 -13.64 -5.16 0.28
CA VAL A 79 -12.96 -6.42 0.03
C VAL A 79 -13.68 -7.12 -1.12
N GLY A 80 -13.26 -6.82 -2.33
CA GLY A 80 -14.00 -7.22 -3.52
C GLY A 80 -15.37 -6.56 -3.59
N THR A 81 -16.42 -7.34 -3.72
CA THR A 81 -17.81 -6.88 -3.73
C THR A 81 -18.37 -6.60 -2.34
N GLU A 82 -17.74 -7.15 -1.31
CA GLU A 82 -18.16 -6.95 0.08
C GLU A 82 -17.64 -5.63 0.65
N ARG A 83 -18.38 -5.08 1.61
CA ARG A 83 -18.04 -3.83 2.27
C ARG A 83 -18.09 -3.98 3.78
N VAL A 84 -16.99 -3.59 4.41
CA VAL A 84 -16.91 -3.42 5.86
C VAL A 84 -17.18 -1.96 6.17
N HIS A 85 -18.19 -1.70 6.98
CA HIS A 85 -18.55 -0.37 7.44
C HIS A 85 -18.08 -0.17 8.87
N GLY A 86 -17.63 1.05 9.17
CA GLY A 86 -17.19 1.40 10.50
C GLY A 86 -17.40 2.87 10.81
N ARG A 87 -17.23 3.20 12.09
CA ARG A 87 -17.28 4.56 12.61
C ARG A 87 -15.89 5.17 12.61
N THR A 88 -15.82 6.49 12.71
CA THR A 88 -14.54 7.19 12.87
C THR A 88 -14.62 8.26 13.93
N GLY A 89 -13.50 8.52 14.59
CA GLY A 89 -13.32 9.63 15.51
C GLY A 89 -11.88 10.16 15.45
N VAL A 90 -11.62 11.32 16.01
CA VAL A 90 -10.27 11.88 16.11
C VAL A 90 -9.80 11.76 17.54
N ALA A 91 -8.63 11.13 17.75
CA ALA A 91 -8.05 10.96 19.06
C ALA A 91 -6.51 11.03 18.98
N PRO A 92 -5.81 11.27 20.10
CA PRO A 92 -4.39 11.06 20.20
C PRO A 92 -4.09 9.57 20.13
N ILE A 93 -3.10 9.21 19.33
CA ILE A 93 -2.52 7.87 19.23
C ILE A 93 -1.01 8.00 19.45
N ASP A 94 -0.42 7.06 20.18
CA ASP A 94 1.02 6.95 20.35
C ASP A 94 1.47 5.55 19.94
N LEU A 95 2.50 5.51 19.12
CA LEU A 95 3.13 4.28 18.61
C LEU A 95 4.54 4.10 19.18
N GLY A 96 4.80 4.66 20.37
CA GLY A 96 6.10 4.59 21.04
C GLY A 96 7.07 5.72 20.71
N THR A 97 6.68 6.71 19.89
CA THR A 97 7.52 7.89 19.54
C THR A 97 6.90 9.21 19.92
N GLY A 98 5.87 9.17 20.76
CA GLY A 98 5.11 10.32 21.23
C GLY A 98 3.74 10.43 20.56
N PRO A 99 2.78 11.05 21.25
CA PRO A 99 1.40 11.13 20.79
C PRO A 99 1.24 12.10 19.61
N PHE A 100 0.38 11.69 18.67
CA PHE A 100 -0.08 12.55 17.56
C PHE A 100 -1.58 12.37 17.35
N LYS A 101 -2.26 13.41 16.88
CA LYS A 101 -3.69 13.35 16.59
C LYS A 101 -3.95 12.72 15.23
N ARG A 102 -4.84 11.73 15.18
CA ARG A 102 -5.25 11.07 13.95
C ARG A 102 -6.74 10.75 13.97
N ARG A 103 -7.35 10.70 12.79
CA ARG A 103 -8.65 10.06 12.65
C ARG A 103 -8.44 8.55 12.71
N ILE A 104 -9.21 7.89 13.54
CA ILE A 104 -9.17 6.46 13.79
C ILE A 104 -10.50 5.88 13.34
N GLY A 105 -10.49 4.80 12.58
CA GLY A 105 -11.67 4.02 12.22
C GLY A 105 -11.77 2.78 13.08
N TRP A 106 -13.01 2.34 13.39
CA TRP A 106 -13.22 1.08 14.09
C TRP A 106 -14.42 0.31 13.56
N THR A 107 -14.32 -1.00 13.64
CA THR A 107 -15.31 -1.96 13.17
C THR A 107 -15.32 -3.19 14.06
N ALA A 108 -16.42 -3.96 14.03
CA ALA A 108 -16.57 -5.16 14.83
C ALA A 108 -15.51 -6.23 14.50
N ASN A 109 -15.28 -6.46 13.21
CA ASN A 109 -14.29 -7.41 12.76
C ASN A 109 -12.89 -6.76 12.72
N PRO A 110 -11.87 -7.37 13.32
CA PRO A 110 -10.50 -6.87 13.21
C PRO A 110 -10.01 -6.95 11.74
N TYR A 111 -9.17 -6.01 11.33
CA TYR A 111 -8.52 -6.07 10.02
C TYR A 111 -7.62 -7.32 9.89
N THR A 112 -6.95 -7.66 10.97
CA THR A 112 -6.13 -8.85 11.13
C THR A 112 -6.37 -9.46 12.51
N PRO A 113 -6.37 -10.80 12.66
CA PRO A 113 -6.52 -11.43 13.97
C PRO A 113 -5.28 -11.25 14.87
N ALA A 114 -4.15 -10.84 14.33
CA ALA A 114 -2.88 -10.79 15.06
C ALA A 114 -2.73 -9.57 15.98
N ALA A 115 -3.52 -8.49 15.78
CA ALA A 115 -3.41 -7.25 16.54
C ALA A 115 -4.78 -6.58 16.75
N ASP A 116 -4.87 -5.67 17.71
CA ASP A 116 -6.08 -4.88 17.97
C ASP A 116 -6.35 -3.84 16.88
N GLY A 117 -5.36 -3.58 16.03
CA GLY A 117 -5.51 -2.65 14.92
C GLY A 117 -4.37 -2.72 13.91
N VAL A 118 -4.52 -1.95 12.84
CA VAL A 118 -3.56 -1.81 11.75
C VAL A 118 -3.41 -0.35 11.36
N ILE A 119 -2.20 0.04 10.94
CA ILE A 119 -1.89 1.35 10.37
C ILE A 119 -0.86 1.20 9.26
N GLY A 120 -1.04 1.91 8.15
CA GLY A 120 -0.08 1.92 7.07
C GLY A 120 0.97 3.04 7.20
N PRO A 121 2.00 3.02 6.32
CA PRO A 121 3.08 4.01 6.33
C PRO A 121 2.60 5.46 6.21
N GLY A 122 1.52 5.70 5.46
CA GLY A 122 0.89 7.03 5.35
C GLY A 122 0.26 7.53 6.64
N GLY A 123 0.04 6.64 7.61
CA GLY A 123 -0.61 6.94 8.89
C GLY A 123 0.33 7.35 10.00
N VAL A 124 1.57 6.89 9.98
CA VAL A 124 2.58 7.20 10.99
C VAL A 124 3.21 8.59 10.77
N PRO A 125 3.67 9.25 11.83
CA PRO A 125 4.18 10.63 11.74
C PRO A 125 5.57 10.74 11.11
N GLU A 126 6.35 9.66 11.07
CA GLU A 126 7.71 9.66 10.53
C GLU A 126 7.70 9.85 9.00
N ASP A 127 8.72 10.52 8.47
CA ASP A 127 8.85 10.84 7.05
C ASP A 127 9.21 9.61 6.22
N VAL A 128 10.02 8.73 6.80
CA VAL A 128 10.47 7.47 6.19
C VAL A 128 10.01 6.30 7.05
N VAL A 129 9.45 5.26 6.42
CA VAL A 129 9.10 4.01 7.10
C VAL A 129 9.82 2.87 6.41
N ARG A 130 10.70 2.19 7.13
CA ARG A 130 11.49 1.07 6.65
C ARG A 130 11.00 -0.22 7.27
N PHE A 131 10.58 -1.16 6.44
CA PHE A 131 10.26 -2.52 6.83
C PHE A 131 11.46 -3.42 6.56
N ILE A 132 11.92 -4.13 7.58
CA ILE A 132 12.96 -5.16 7.47
C ILE A 132 12.25 -6.50 7.27
N LEU A 133 12.47 -7.13 6.13
CA LEU A 133 11.81 -8.41 5.80
C LEU A 133 12.72 -9.61 6.13
N ARG A 134 14.03 -9.45 5.90
CA ARG A 134 15.07 -10.42 6.23
C ARG A 134 16.45 -9.77 6.27
N THR A 135 17.43 -10.49 6.72
CA THR A 135 18.85 -10.07 6.64
C THR A 135 19.25 -9.87 5.18
N PRO A 136 19.90 -8.74 4.84
CA PRO A 136 20.44 -8.51 3.50
C PRO A 136 21.47 -9.56 3.09
N VAL A 137 21.52 -9.87 1.79
CA VAL A 137 22.53 -10.74 1.19
C VAL A 137 23.31 -9.98 0.11
N ALA A 138 24.49 -10.50 -0.25
CA ALA A 138 25.29 -9.90 -1.31
C ALA A 138 24.54 -9.92 -2.66
N GLY A 139 24.76 -8.91 -3.48
CA GLY A 139 24.18 -8.82 -4.83
C GLY A 139 22.75 -8.26 -4.88
N GLU A 140 22.13 -7.89 -3.74
CA GLU A 140 20.83 -7.25 -3.73
C GLU A 140 20.85 -5.92 -4.50
N ARG A 141 19.76 -5.66 -5.21
CA ARG A 141 19.54 -4.40 -5.92
C ARG A 141 18.39 -3.63 -5.31
N THR A 142 18.55 -2.31 -5.23
CA THR A 142 17.49 -1.40 -4.79
C THR A 142 16.88 -0.70 -6.00
N VAL A 143 15.57 -0.77 -6.13
CA VAL A 143 14.81 -0.06 -7.17
C VAL A 143 13.79 0.85 -6.49
N ALA A 144 13.73 2.10 -6.92
CA ALA A 144 12.73 3.07 -6.49
C ALA A 144 11.54 3.06 -7.46
N LEU A 145 10.35 2.96 -6.90
CA LEU A 145 9.08 3.03 -7.62
C LEU A 145 8.35 4.31 -7.21
N PRO A 146 7.78 5.08 -8.14
CA PRO A 146 6.98 6.25 -7.80
C PRO A 146 5.73 5.83 -7.03
N THR A 147 5.29 6.69 -6.08
CA THR A 147 4.04 6.46 -5.35
C THR A 147 2.92 7.33 -5.86
N THR A 148 1.71 6.85 -5.71
CA THR A 148 0.52 7.71 -5.74
C THR A 148 0.10 8.02 -4.31
N ASP A 149 -0.09 9.29 -4.02
CA ASP A 149 -0.81 9.72 -2.85
C ASP A 149 -2.31 9.51 -3.10
N GLN A 150 -2.95 8.75 -2.25
CA GLN A 150 -4.41 8.62 -2.23
C GLN A 150 -5.06 9.83 -1.52
N GLY A 151 -4.44 11.00 -1.62
CA GLY A 151 -4.98 12.25 -1.14
C GLY A 151 -6.35 12.51 -1.75
N GLY A 152 -7.40 12.37 -0.97
CA GLY A 152 -8.74 12.85 -1.28
C GLY A 152 -9.10 13.97 -0.34
N LEU A 153 -10.27 14.59 -0.55
CA LEU A 153 -10.90 15.58 0.34
C LEU A 153 -10.94 15.15 1.82
N ALA A 154 -10.81 13.84 2.10
CA ALA A 154 -10.78 13.27 3.44
C ALA A 154 -9.36 13.16 4.05
N GLY A 155 -8.35 13.79 3.47
CA GLY A 155 -7.04 13.95 4.11
C GLY A 155 -6.21 12.67 4.24
N GLY A 156 -6.07 11.89 3.17
CA GLY A 156 -5.09 10.81 3.13
C GLY A 156 -5.43 9.62 4.03
N TRP A 157 -6.64 9.07 3.94
CA TRP A 157 -7.03 7.87 4.70
C TRP A 157 -6.64 6.57 4.00
N GLY A 158 -6.28 6.65 2.72
CA GLY A 158 -6.00 5.50 1.87
C GLY A 158 -4.67 4.83 2.12
N GLU A 159 -4.42 3.80 1.34
CA GLU A 159 -3.17 3.05 1.27
C GLU A 159 -2.17 3.79 0.37
N LEU A 160 -0.87 3.61 0.60
CA LEU A 160 0.18 4.04 -0.32
C LEU A 160 0.47 2.92 -1.32
N TYR A 161 0.44 3.26 -2.60
CA TYR A 161 0.73 2.33 -3.69
C TYR A 161 1.97 2.76 -4.45
N ALA A 162 2.81 1.79 -4.85
CA ALA A 162 3.74 2.03 -5.93
C ALA A 162 3.00 1.97 -7.27
N LEU A 163 3.56 2.63 -8.28
CA LEU A 163 3.07 2.59 -9.66
C LEU A 163 4.07 1.92 -10.56
N ILE A 164 3.60 1.03 -11.42
CA ILE A 164 4.35 0.54 -12.59
C ILE A 164 3.56 0.86 -13.86
N ASP A 165 4.25 1.03 -14.97
CA ASP A 165 3.60 1.08 -16.27
C ASP A 165 3.25 -0.33 -16.76
N LEU A 166 2.02 -0.53 -17.19
CA LEU A 166 1.56 -1.76 -17.80
C LEU A 166 0.83 -1.44 -19.11
N GLY A 167 1.58 -1.50 -20.22
CA GLY A 167 1.05 -1.20 -21.54
C GLY A 167 0.58 0.25 -21.71
N GLY A 168 1.35 1.22 -21.19
CA GLY A 168 1.04 2.65 -21.26
C GLY A 168 0.00 3.11 -20.21
N GLN A 169 -0.37 2.26 -19.27
CA GLN A 169 -1.34 2.59 -18.22
C GLN A 169 -0.79 2.23 -16.84
N PRO A 170 -0.93 3.10 -15.83
CA PRO A 170 -0.44 2.82 -14.49
C PRO A 170 -1.20 1.65 -13.85
N LEU A 171 -0.45 0.72 -13.25
CA LEU A 171 -0.96 -0.33 -12.38
C LEU A 171 -0.50 -0.06 -10.94
N ARG A 172 -1.42 -0.14 -9.99
CA ARG A 172 -1.15 0.04 -8.56
C ARG A 172 -0.61 -1.23 -7.96
N ILE A 173 0.51 -1.10 -7.26
CA ILE A 173 1.19 -2.19 -6.55
C ILE A 173 1.12 -1.92 -5.07
N ARG A 174 0.62 -2.89 -4.31
CA ARG A 174 0.63 -2.93 -2.85
C ARG A 174 1.63 -3.98 -2.40
N PHE A 175 2.35 -3.73 -1.33
CA PHE A 175 3.26 -4.70 -0.73
C PHE A 175 2.65 -5.21 0.57
N ASP A 176 2.55 -6.53 0.70
CA ASP A 176 1.86 -7.18 1.81
C ASP A 176 2.64 -8.41 2.29
N PRO A 177 3.72 -8.20 3.05
CA PRO A 177 4.57 -9.30 3.52
C PRO A 177 3.86 -10.21 4.53
N TYR A 178 2.71 -9.79 5.06
CA TYR A 178 1.92 -10.58 6.01
C TYR A 178 0.82 -11.41 5.35
N HIS A 179 0.64 -11.26 4.05
CA HIS A 179 -0.22 -12.12 3.24
C HIS A 179 0.63 -13.13 2.46
N ALA A 180 0.29 -14.42 2.55
CA ALA A 180 1.12 -15.49 2.00
C ALA A 180 1.30 -15.43 0.47
N ARG A 181 0.28 -14.94 -0.26
CA ARG A 181 0.20 -15.02 -1.73
C ARG A 181 0.15 -13.65 -2.40
N THR A 182 0.78 -13.56 -3.56
CA THR A 182 0.64 -12.43 -4.48
C THR A 182 -0.72 -12.53 -5.19
N LEU A 183 -1.55 -11.49 -5.06
CA LEU A 183 -2.94 -11.48 -5.53
C LEU A 183 -3.26 -10.24 -6.37
N ALA A 184 -3.90 -10.46 -7.52
CA ALA A 184 -4.49 -9.38 -8.33
C ALA A 184 -6.01 -9.30 -8.15
N THR A 185 -6.59 -8.10 -8.20
CA THR A 185 -8.04 -7.93 -8.43
C THR A 185 -8.40 -8.44 -9.83
N ALA A 186 -9.64 -8.81 -10.08
CA ALA A 186 -10.08 -9.32 -11.38
C ALA A 186 -9.71 -8.36 -12.53
N SER A 187 -9.95 -7.06 -12.34
CA SER A 187 -9.62 -6.04 -13.34
C SER A 187 -8.10 -5.87 -13.56
N ALA A 188 -7.30 -5.93 -12.50
CA ALA A 188 -5.83 -5.89 -12.63
C ALA A 188 -5.32 -7.16 -13.35
N ALA A 189 -5.87 -8.32 -12.99
CA ALA A 189 -5.52 -9.60 -13.62
C ALA A 189 -5.83 -9.60 -15.11
N ALA A 190 -7.01 -9.11 -15.53
CA ALA A 190 -7.37 -9.00 -16.95
C ALA A 190 -6.38 -8.11 -17.72
N ARG A 191 -5.96 -6.98 -17.15
CA ARG A 191 -4.93 -6.11 -17.75
C ARG A 191 -3.56 -6.79 -17.83
N ILE A 192 -3.16 -7.49 -16.76
CA ILE A 192 -1.90 -8.24 -16.73
C ILE A 192 -1.95 -9.37 -17.76
N ALA A 193 -3.05 -10.12 -17.85
CA ALA A 193 -3.23 -11.19 -18.82
C ALA A 193 -3.12 -10.68 -20.27
N ALA A 194 -3.80 -9.58 -20.59
CA ALA A 194 -3.71 -8.96 -21.90
C ALA A 194 -2.29 -8.49 -22.26
N ALA A 195 -1.57 -7.92 -21.27
CA ALA A 195 -0.22 -7.41 -21.49
C ALA A 195 0.85 -8.51 -21.51
N GLN A 196 0.69 -9.62 -20.77
CA GLN A 196 1.73 -10.63 -20.53
C GLN A 196 1.35 -12.04 -21.06
N GLY A 197 0.15 -12.24 -21.62
CA GLY A 197 -0.33 -13.54 -22.09
C GLY A 197 -0.69 -14.43 -20.89
N GLY A 198 -1.69 -14.01 -20.08
CA GLY A 198 -2.10 -14.74 -18.90
C GLY A 198 -3.12 -15.82 -19.21
N VAL A 199 -3.00 -16.99 -18.53
CA VAL A 199 -3.95 -18.10 -18.61
C VAL A 199 -4.33 -18.51 -17.18
N LEU A 200 -5.63 -18.55 -16.88
CA LEU A 200 -6.16 -19.09 -15.63
C LEU A 200 -6.02 -20.61 -15.60
N GLN A 201 -5.66 -21.15 -14.45
CA GLN A 201 -5.53 -22.61 -14.28
C GLN A 201 -5.84 -23.02 -12.84
N GLY A 202 -6.02 -24.33 -12.66
CA GLY A 202 -6.29 -24.91 -11.35
C GLY A 202 -7.70 -24.65 -10.85
N VAL A 203 -7.96 -25.19 -9.65
CA VAL A 203 -9.26 -25.06 -8.97
C VAL A 203 -9.40 -23.72 -8.27
N VAL A 204 -10.62 -23.34 -7.95
CA VAL A 204 -10.92 -22.18 -7.12
C VAL A 204 -10.59 -22.49 -5.66
N GLU A 205 -9.79 -21.66 -5.03
CA GLU A 205 -9.47 -21.71 -3.60
C GLU A 205 -10.08 -20.50 -2.90
N LYS A 206 -10.46 -20.65 -1.63
CA LYS A 206 -10.86 -19.52 -0.78
C LYS A 206 -9.64 -18.98 -0.05
N VAL A 207 -9.41 -17.68 -0.16
CA VAL A 207 -8.28 -16.99 0.46
C VAL A 207 -8.79 -15.80 1.26
N GLU A 208 -8.46 -15.72 2.54
CA GLU A 208 -8.76 -14.56 3.37
C GLU A 208 -7.96 -13.35 2.89
N ILE A 209 -8.63 -12.21 2.74
CA ILE A 209 -8.02 -10.97 2.25
C ILE A 209 -7.81 -9.96 3.39
N ALA A 210 -8.84 -9.70 4.17
CA ALA A 210 -8.83 -8.84 5.34
C ALA A 210 -10.17 -8.96 6.08
N PHE A 211 -10.24 -8.64 7.36
CA PHE A 211 -11.44 -8.66 8.20
C PHE A 211 -12.11 -10.05 8.29
N GLY A 212 -11.38 -11.14 8.10
CA GLY A 212 -11.95 -12.49 7.99
C GLY A 212 -12.74 -12.74 6.71
N ILE A 213 -12.68 -11.83 5.73
CA ILE A 213 -13.41 -11.98 4.46
C ILE A 213 -12.56 -12.76 3.47
N GLU A 214 -13.07 -13.92 3.08
CA GLU A 214 -12.48 -14.77 2.04
C GLU A 214 -12.98 -14.39 0.65
N ARG A 215 -12.10 -14.53 -0.34
CA ARG A 215 -12.44 -14.37 -1.76
C ARG A 215 -12.00 -15.59 -2.56
N PRO A 216 -12.78 -15.98 -3.59
CA PRO A 216 -12.35 -17.04 -4.49
C PRO A 216 -11.15 -16.58 -5.33
N VAL A 217 -10.13 -17.43 -5.38
CA VAL A 217 -8.85 -17.18 -6.05
C VAL A 217 -8.54 -18.34 -6.97
N ARG A 218 -8.09 -18.06 -8.19
CA ARG A 218 -7.47 -19.03 -9.12
C ARG A 218 -6.04 -18.61 -9.43
N THR A 219 -5.20 -19.54 -9.79
CA THR A 219 -3.85 -19.27 -10.26
C THR A 219 -3.87 -18.79 -11.71
N MET A 220 -3.08 -17.78 -12.03
CA MET A 220 -2.80 -17.34 -13.40
C MET A 220 -1.32 -17.49 -13.70
N THR A 221 -0.99 -18.14 -14.81
CA THR A 221 0.36 -18.23 -15.34
C THR A 221 0.50 -17.26 -16.51
N LEU A 222 1.64 -16.58 -16.59
CA LEU A 222 1.96 -15.58 -17.60
C LEU A 222 2.96 -16.14 -18.61
N ALA A 223 2.71 -15.95 -19.90
CA ALA A 223 3.65 -16.32 -20.96
C ALA A 223 4.94 -15.47 -20.91
N ARG A 224 4.80 -14.19 -20.55
CA ARG A 224 5.93 -13.27 -20.29
C ARG A 224 5.91 -12.84 -18.83
N PRO A 225 7.03 -13.00 -18.09
CA PRO A 225 7.06 -12.58 -16.69
C PRO A 225 6.72 -11.10 -16.50
N LEU A 226 5.98 -10.79 -15.43
CA LEU A 226 5.75 -9.41 -14.99
C LEU A 226 6.91 -8.95 -14.12
N THR A 227 7.35 -7.70 -14.33
CA THR A 227 8.41 -7.07 -13.55
C THR A 227 7.83 -5.98 -12.65
N VAL A 228 8.15 -6.04 -11.35
CA VAL A 228 7.80 -5.03 -10.34
C VAL A 228 9.06 -4.64 -9.59
N GLY A 229 9.71 -3.54 -9.99
CA GLY A 229 11.02 -3.18 -9.45
C GLY A 229 12.05 -4.29 -9.68
N PRO A 230 12.69 -4.83 -8.63
CA PRO A 230 13.67 -5.93 -8.77
C PRO A 230 13.00 -7.32 -8.87
N LEU A 231 11.70 -7.41 -8.64
CA LEU A 231 10.96 -8.68 -8.67
C LEU A 231 10.51 -9.03 -10.09
N GLN A 232 10.71 -10.28 -10.48
CA GLN A 232 10.21 -10.85 -11.72
C GLN A 232 9.51 -12.18 -11.42
N PHE A 233 8.29 -12.36 -11.95
CA PHE A 233 7.47 -13.55 -11.71
C PHE A 233 6.50 -13.83 -12.85
N ALA A 234 6.14 -15.08 -13.02
CA ALA A 234 5.25 -15.57 -14.07
C ALA A 234 3.96 -16.22 -13.52
N THR A 235 3.77 -16.20 -12.20
CA THR A 235 2.60 -16.82 -11.57
C THR A 235 2.06 -15.92 -10.48
N LEU A 236 0.74 -15.78 -10.39
CA LEU A 236 0.03 -15.02 -9.35
C LEU A 236 -1.39 -15.56 -9.13
N GLY A 237 -1.97 -15.22 -7.98
CA GLY A 237 -3.38 -15.49 -7.71
C GLY A 237 -4.29 -14.39 -8.28
N VAL A 238 -5.43 -14.79 -8.79
CA VAL A 238 -6.46 -13.88 -9.31
C VAL A 238 -7.73 -14.02 -8.48
N ARG A 239 -8.18 -12.95 -7.88
CA ARG A 239 -9.47 -12.91 -7.17
C ARG A 239 -10.59 -12.84 -8.21
N THR A 240 -11.25 -13.97 -8.48
CA THR A 240 -12.21 -14.11 -9.59
C THR A 240 -13.53 -13.40 -9.33
N ALA A 241 -14.00 -13.34 -8.09
CA ALA A 241 -15.20 -12.60 -7.70
C ALA A 241 -14.82 -11.29 -6.99
N ASP A 242 -14.27 -10.34 -7.74
CA ASP A 242 -13.77 -9.04 -7.25
C ASP A 242 -14.20 -7.90 -8.19
N HIS A 243 -13.56 -6.74 -8.06
CA HIS A 243 -13.78 -5.62 -8.97
C HIS A 243 -13.28 -5.96 -10.37
N GLY A 244 -14.13 -5.78 -11.36
CA GLY A 244 -13.87 -6.12 -12.74
C GLY A 244 -14.36 -7.52 -13.11
N SER A 245 -13.82 -8.07 -14.19
CA SER A 245 -14.18 -9.37 -14.73
C SER A 245 -12.93 -10.11 -15.16
N THR A 246 -12.94 -11.43 -15.00
CA THR A 246 -11.93 -12.34 -15.54
C THR A 246 -12.34 -12.97 -16.86
N ALA A 247 -13.51 -12.65 -17.40
CA ALA A 247 -14.04 -13.26 -18.61
C ALA A 247 -13.16 -13.11 -19.87
N GLY A 248 -12.30 -12.09 -19.89
CA GLY A 248 -11.32 -11.89 -20.97
C GLY A 248 -9.97 -12.57 -20.74
N ILE A 249 -9.81 -13.40 -19.71
CA ILE A 249 -8.58 -14.16 -19.44
C ILE A 249 -8.78 -15.58 -19.94
N ALA A 250 -7.89 -16.08 -20.78
CA ALA A 250 -7.91 -17.47 -21.24
C ALA A 250 -7.93 -18.44 -20.04
N ASP A 251 -8.67 -19.53 -20.16
CA ASP A 251 -8.77 -20.57 -19.15
C ASP A 251 -8.19 -21.88 -19.69
N ALA A 252 -7.31 -22.50 -18.94
CA ALA A 252 -6.70 -23.77 -19.36
C ALA A 252 -7.71 -24.93 -19.42
N ALA A 253 -8.78 -24.88 -18.60
CA ALA A 253 -9.85 -25.87 -18.59
C ALA A 253 -10.91 -25.61 -19.68
N ASP A 254 -11.08 -24.33 -20.05
CA ASP A 254 -12.04 -23.90 -21.07
C ASP A 254 -11.40 -22.75 -21.88
N PRO A 255 -10.55 -23.06 -22.86
CA PRO A 255 -9.88 -22.07 -23.68
C PRO A 255 -10.92 -21.19 -24.41
N ILE A 256 -10.71 -19.88 -24.39
CA ILE A 256 -11.57 -18.94 -25.10
C ILE A 256 -11.63 -19.32 -26.58
N ASP A 257 -12.85 -19.55 -27.11
CA ASP A 257 -13.08 -19.70 -28.53
C ASP A 257 -12.62 -18.41 -29.23
N PRO A 258 -11.71 -18.47 -30.24
CA PRO A 258 -11.26 -17.30 -30.95
C PRO A 258 -12.40 -16.50 -31.62
N ASP A 259 -13.53 -17.12 -31.84
CA ASP A 259 -14.74 -16.51 -32.44
C ASP A 259 -15.70 -15.95 -31.37
N GLU A 260 -15.42 -16.17 -30.08
CA GLU A 260 -16.22 -15.62 -28.97
C GLU A 260 -15.98 -14.12 -28.79
N ILE A 261 -17.04 -13.32 -28.93
CA ILE A 261 -17.01 -11.89 -28.65
C ILE A 261 -17.13 -11.66 -27.13
N VAL A 262 -16.01 -11.58 -26.47
CA VAL A 262 -15.99 -11.25 -25.02
C VAL A 262 -16.24 -9.76 -24.82
N VAL A 263 -17.44 -9.39 -24.38
CA VAL A 263 -17.77 -8.02 -23.99
C VAL A 263 -17.23 -7.74 -22.59
N THR A 264 -16.06 -7.14 -22.50
CA THR A 264 -15.52 -6.66 -21.22
C THR A 264 -16.13 -5.31 -20.86
N ALA A 265 -16.93 -5.27 -19.80
CA ALA A 265 -17.38 -4.00 -19.24
C ALA A 265 -16.19 -3.23 -18.68
N LYS A 266 -15.88 -2.04 -19.23
CA LYS A 266 -14.92 -1.12 -18.62
C LYS A 266 -15.36 -0.79 -17.21
N SER A 267 -14.53 -1.06 -16.21
CA SER A 267 -14.80 -0.64 -14.84
C SER A 267 -14.97 0.88 -14.83
N LYS A 268 -16.16 1.37 -14.48
CA LYS A 268 -16.47 2.80 -14.34
C LYS A 268 -15.81 3.45 -13.13
N LYS A 269 -15.05 2.71 -12.32
CA LYS A 269 -14.40 3.19 -11.10
C LYS A 269 -12.89 2.98 -11.22
N PRO A 270 -12.15 3.91 -11.81
CA PRO A 270 -10.69 3.87 -11.83
C PRO A 270 -10.18 3.86 -10.38
N GLY A 271 -9.13 3.09 -10.13
CA GLY A 271 -8.47 3.09 -8.83
C GLY A 271 -8.69 1.86 -7.97
N ARG A 272 -9.40 0.85 -8.46
CA ARG A 272 -9.55 -0.45 -7.79
C ARG A 272 -8.67 -1.55 -8.37
N ASP A 273 -8.04 -1.28 -9.51
CA ASP A 273 -7.08 -2.16 -10.13
C ASP A 273 -5.80 -2.18 -9.31
N ARG A 274 -5.53 -3.29 -8.63
CA ARG A 274 -4.33 -3.43 -7.82
C ARG A 274 -3.78 -4.84 -7.85
N LEU A 275 -2.46 -4.91 -7.77
CA LEU A 275 -1.70 -6.12 -7.54
C LEU A 275 -1.08 -6.01 -6.13
N SER A 276 -1.40 -6.94 -5.25
CA SER A 276 -0.76 -7.08 -3.92
C SER A 276 0.35 -8.11 -4.04
N ILE A 277 1.58 -7.68 -3.83
CA ILE A 277 2.75 -8.56 -3.77
C ILE A 277 2.81 -9.15 -2.37
N GLY A 278 2.70 -10.48 -2.27
CA GLY A 278 2.68 -11.23 -1.03
C GLY A 278 4.06 -11.71 -0.56
N ALA A 279 4.07 -12.46 0.54
CA ALA A 279 5.27 -13.03 1.12
C ALA A 279 5.98 -13.99 0.16
N ASP A 280 5.22 -14.71 -0.70
CA ASP A 280 5.73 -15.60 -1.74
C ASP A 280 6.80 -14.96 -2.64
N LEU A 281 6.66 -13.68 -2.94
CA LEU A 281 7.64 -12.92 -3.72
C LEU A 281 8.53 -12.04 -2.83
N LEU A 282 7.96 -11.44 -1.76
CA LEU A 282 8.70 -10.54 -0.88
C LEU A 282 9.75 -11.26 -0.02
N ALA A 283 9.68 -12.59 0.13
CA ALA A 283 10.75 -13.39 0.76
C ALA A 283 12.12 -13.18 0.08
N ARG A 284 12.16 -12.76 -1.18
CA ARG A 284 13.39 -12.43 -1.91
C ARG A 284 13.95 -11.05 -1.55
N CYS A 285 13.18 -10.22 -0.85
CA CYS A 285 13.55 -8.85 -0.51
C CYS A 285 14.02 -8.75 0.93
N SER A 286 15.06 -7.95 1.17
CA SER A 286 15.51 -7.64 2.53
C SER A 286 14.74 -6.49 3.15
N ARG A 287 14.23 -5.55 2.34
CA ARG A 287 13.53 -4.36 2.86
C ARG A 287 12.59 -3.70 1.87
N ILE A 288 11.60 -3.00 2.45
CA ILE A 288 10.74 -2.06 1.76
C ILE A 288 10.87 -0.72 2.48
N VAL A 289 11.10 0.38 1.76
CA VAL A 289 11.23 1.72 2.34
C VAL A 289 10.21 2.65 1.69
N PHE A 290 9.30 3.17 2.50
CA PHE A 290 8.37 4.22 2.10
C PHE A 290 8.99 5.57 2.42
N ASP A 291 9.39 6.31 1.40
CA ASP A 291 9.96 7.65 1.51
C ASP A 291 8.89 8.66 1.07
N LYS A 292 8.19 9.21 2.07
CA LYS A 292 7.04 10.10 1.82
C LYS A 292 7.45 11.43 1.18
N PRO A 293 8.50 12.12 1.68
CA PRO A 293 8.97 13.34 1.04
C PRO A 293 9.42 13.13 -0.41
N ALA A 294 10.14 12.04 -0.69
CA ALA A 294 10.58 11.72 -2.04
C ALA A 294 9.46 11.13 -2.92
N ARG A 295 8.30 10.79 -2.35
CA ARG A 295 7.17 10.13 -3.02
C ARG A 295 7.59 8.85 -3.74
N GLN A 296 8.34 8.01 -3.04
CA GLN A 296 8.89 6.77 -3.57
C GLN A 296 8.72 5.61 -2.58
N ILE A 297 8.58 4.41 -3.15
CA ILE A 297 8.76 3.16 -2.42
C ILE A 297 9.99 2.48 -3.01
N ARG A 298 10.98 2.18 -2.16
CA ARG A 298 12.20 1.48 -2.56
C ARG A 298 12.14 0.04 -2.10
N LEU A 299 12.36 -0.88 -3.03
CA LEU A 299 12.51 -2.32 -2.78
C LEU A 299 13.96 -2.71 -2.93
N THR A 300 14.48 -3.47 -1.96
CA THR A 300 15.82 -4.07 -2.03
C THR A 300 15.65 -5.58 -2.01
N CYS A 301 16.01 -6.25 -3.11
CA CYS A 301 15.82 -7.70 -3.28
C CYS A 301 17.01 -8.34 -4.00
N ALA A 302 17.19 -9.66 -3.79
CA ALA A 302 18.16 -10.50 -4.49
C ALA A 302 17.63 -10.92 -5.86
#